data_101f8a3984e30186d52a10897bc886c9
#
_entry.id   101f8a3984e30186d52a10897bc886c9
#
_cell.length_a   1.000
_cell.length_b   1.000
_cell.length_c   1.000
_cell.angle_alpha   90.00
_cell.angle_beta   90.00
_cell.angle_gamma   90.00
#
_symmetry.space_group_name_H-M   'P 1'
#
loop_
_entity.id
_entity.type
_entity.pdbx_description
1 polymer ?
#
loop_
_entity_poly.entity_id
_entity_poly.type
_entity_poly.pdbx_seq_one_letter_code
_entity_poly.pdbx_strand_id
1 'polypeptide(L)'
;SSDLQYFRLADDLIGQSAPGLLTWTHEYRASRLRLNFTEPTASELGFNSLGRSRAAFGLTPSETLADGLRAAGLSESDVLRFDTRQELASTLDFYWFKATPFVVGRATVYDEGFEDFSGKDDTERFFYAAGTRFSTQITRVYDDAESAFFDVHRLRHIIEPNLTVYYAGSTLNQTELPVYDERVESLATGSVVKAGINQTLQTQRGGPGRWRNVDWLTFDAEV
;
A
#
# COMPACT_ATOMS: atom_id res chain seq x y z
N SER A 1 -19.67 5.23 7.61
CA SER A 1 -19.48 5.68 6.22
C SER A 1 -18.47 6.80 6.20
N SER A 2 -17.47 6.71 5.36
CA SER A 2 -16.46 7.76 5.19
C SER A 2 -16.69 8.48 3.87
N ASP A 3 -16.82 9.81 3.92
CA ASP A 3 -16.74 10.64 2.72
C ASP A 3 -15.28 10.89 2.41
N LEU A 4 -14.81 10.37 1.28
CA LEU A 4 -13.41 10.48 0.85
C LEU A 4 -13.32 11.32 -0.41
N GLN A 5 -12.53 12.38 -0.36
CA GLN A 5 -12.06 13.10 -1.56
C GLN A 5 -10.57 12.82 -1.74
N TYR A 6 -10.22 12.29 -2.90
CA TYR A 6 -8.86 11.90 -3.23
C TYR A 6 -8.38 12.56 -4.52
N PHE A 7 -7.19 13.15 -4.45
CA PHE A 7 -6.51 13.78 -5.57
C PHE A 7 -5.10 13.22 -5.70
N ARG A 8 -4.73 12.80 -6.89
CA ARG A 8 -3.35 12.43 -7.22
C ARG A 8 -2.94 13.05 -8.53
N LEU A 9 -1.81 13.77 -8.53
CA LEU A 9 -1.20 14.38 -9.70
C LEU A 9 0.28 13.96 -9.77
N ALA A 10 0.83 13.94 -10.96
CA ALA A 10 2.25 13.71 -11.19
C ALA A 10 2.75 14.70 -12.23
N ASP A 11 3.71 15.50 -11.85
CA ASP A 11 4.32 16.50 -12.71
C ASP A 11 5.74 16.13 -13.09
N ASP A 12 6.06 16.24 -14.37
CA ASP A 12 7.42 16.13 -14.87
C ASP A 12 8.09 17.51 -14.77
N LEU A 13 9.01 17.66 -13.80
CA LEU A 13 9.62 18.94 -13.48
C LEU A 13 10.63 19.43 -14.52
N ILE A 14 11.17 18.54 -15.35
CA ILE A 14 12.12 18.89 -16.41
C ILE A 14 11.41 18.98 -17.77
N GLY A 15 10.26 18.34 -17.91
CA GLY A 15 9.42 18.39 -19.08
C GLY A 15 10.08 17.80 -20.34
N GLN A 16 9.91 18.45 -21.49
CA GLN A 16 10.31 17.91 -22.78
C GLN A 16 11.84 17.71 -22.96
N SER A 17 12.67 18.36 -22.15
CA SER A 17 14.14 18.23 -22.25
C SER A 17 14.65 16.87 -21.77
N ALA A 18 14.02 16.29 -20.77
CA ALA A 18 14.34 14.95 -20.24
C ALA A 18 13.09 14.35 -19.59
N PRO A 19 12.14 13.83 -20.40
CA PRO A 19 10.85 13.35 -19.91
C PRO A 19 11.00 12.23 -18.87
N GLY A 20 10.35 12.41 -17.71
CA GLY A 20 10.36 11.43 -16.64
C GLY A 20 11.66 11.35 -15.82
N LEU A 21 12.67 12.20 -16.12
CA LEU A 21 13.92 12.21 -15.34
C LEU A 21 13.67 12.67 -13.90
N LEU A 22 12.83 13.66 -13.69
CA LEU A 22 12.49 14.17 -12.37
C LEU A 22 10.97 14.33 -12.26
N THR A 23 10.34 13.51 -11.47
CA THR A 23 8.89 13.48 -11.30
C THR A 23 8.53 13.87 -9.87
N TRP A 24 7.60 14.79 -9.75
CA TRP A 24 6.96 15.13 -8.48
C TRP A 24 5.55 14.56 -8.48
N THR A 25 5.29 13.61 -7.57
CA THR A 25 3.95 13.07 -7.35
C THR A 25 3.38 13.63 -6.05
N HIS A 26 2.18 14.19 -6.13
CA HIS A 26 1.50 14.73 -4.99
C HIS A 26 0.11 14.10 -4.85
N GLU A 27 -0.23 13.72 -3.64
CA GLU A 27 -1.50 13.15 -3.26
C GLU A 27 -2.11 13.97 -2.13
N TYR A 28 -3.39 14.24 -2.25
CA TYR A 28 -4.19 14.93 -1.24
C TYR A 28 -5.42 14.10 -0.93
N ARG A 29 -5.74 13.94 0.33
CA ARG A 29 -6.89 13.17 0.78
C ARG A 29 -7.58 13.90 1.92
N ALA A 30 -8.87 14.15 1.77
CA ALA A 30 -9.74 14.64 2.83
C ALA A 30 -10.76 13.57 3.15
N SER A 31 -10.92 13.22 4.40
CA SER A 31 -11.81 12.14 4.85
C SER A 31 -12.54 12.54 6.11
N ARG A 32 -13.82 12.22 6.17
CA ARG A 32 -14.59 12.19 7.40
C ARG A 32 -14.70 10.76 7.88
N LEU A 33 -14.14 10.46 9.01
CA LEU A 33 -14.01 9.12 9.57
C LEU A 33 -15.01 8.99 10.72
N ARG A 34 -15.88 7.97 10.63
CA ARG A 34 -16.84 7.66 11.70
C ARG A 34 -16.53 6.30 12.25
N LEU A 35 -16.25 6.25 13.53
CA LEU A 35 -16.06 5.04 14.28
C LEU A 35 -17.32 4.80 15.14
N ASN A 36 -18.10 3.79 14.78
CA ASN A 36 -19.27 3.35 15.53
C ASN A 36 -19.06 1.91 15.96
N PHE A 37 -19.21 1.64 17.23
CA PHE A 37 -19.08 0.30 17.78
C PHE A 37 -20.44 -0.39 17.85
N THR A 38 -20.68 -1.34 16.96
CA THR A 38 -21.92 -2.14 16.90
C THR A 38 -21.62 -3.64 17.03
N GLU A 39 -20.53 -3.96 17.72
CA GLU A 39 -20.07 -5.33 17.82
C GLU A 39 -20.95 -6.17 18.73
N PRO A 40 -21.11 -7.46 18.39
CA PRO A 40 -21.87 -8.40 19.20
C PRO A 40 -21.13 -8.70 20.52
N THR A 41 -21.85 -9.29 21.47
CA THR A 41 -21.26 -9.84 22.69
C THR A 41 -20.36 -11.04 22.36
N ALA A 42 -19.39 -11.34 23.22
CA ALA A 42 -18.55 -12.52 23.06
C ALA A 42 -19.38 -13.82 22.99
N SER A 43 -20.51 -13.88 23.69
CA SER A 43 -21.43 -15.02 23.67
C SER A 43 -22.16 -15.18 22.32
N GLU A 44 -22.55 -14.10 21.68
CA GLU A 44 -23.14 -14.12 20.34
C GLU A 44 -22.16 -14.60 19.26
N LEU A 45 -20.86 -14.41 19.49
CA LEU A 45 -19.80 -14.97 18.66
C LEU A 45 -19.46 -16.43 19.00
N GLY A 46 -20.20 -17.07 19.92
CA GLY A 46 -19.99 -18.47 20.33
C GLY A 46 -19.00 -18.68 21.47
N PHE A 47 -18.53 -17.61 22.14
CA PHE A 47 -17.63 -17.69 23.30
C PHE A 47 -18.39 -17.63 24.61
N ASN A 48 -19.27 -18.61 24.83
CA ASN A 48 -20.21 -18.64 25.96
C ASN A 48 -19.58 -18.91 27.34
N SER A 49 -18.34 -19.41 27.40
CA SER A 49 -17.67 -19.67 28.65
C SER A 49 -16.71 -18.56 29.03
N LEU A 50 -16.66 -18.20 30.33
CA LEU A 50 -15.77 -17.15 30.85
C LEU A 50 -14.29 -17.36 30.46
N GLY A 51 -13.81 -18.59 30.54
CA GLY A 51 -12.42 -18.91 30.21
C GLY A 51 -12.10 -18.71 28.73
N ARG A 52 -12.99 -19.14 27.83
CA ARG A 52 -12.81 -18.96 26.38
C ARG A 52 -12.94 -17.51 25.96
N SER A 53 -13.92 -16.80 26.50
CA SER A 53 -14.15 -15.39 26.21
C SER A 53 -12.96 -14.53 26.66
N ARG A 54 -12.47 -14.75 27.88
CA ARG A 54 -11.28 -14.03 28.39
C ARG A 54 -10.01 -14.37 27.62
N ALA A 55 -9.83 -15.61 27.22
CA ALA A 55 -8.66 -16.02 26.44
C ALA A 55 -8.65 -15.42 25.03
N ALA A 56 -9.84 -15.25 24.41
CA ALA A 56 -9.97 -14.72 23.05
C ALA A 56 -9.96 -13.18 23.00
N PHE A 57 -10.67 -12.53 23.94
CA PHE A 57 -10.97 -11.10 23.86
C PHE A 57 -10.64 -10.32 25.16
N GLY A 58 -10.24 -10.98 26.21
CA GLY A 58 -10.07 -10.36 27.54
C GLY A 58 -11.38 -10.00 28.24
N LEU A 59 -12.53 -10.33 27.66
CA LEU A 59 -13.88 -9.94 28.07
C LEU A 59 -14.68 -11.07 28.70
N THR A 60 -15.73 -10.72 29.46
CA THR A 60 -16.74 -11.70 29.88
C THR A 60 -17.69 -12.04 28.72
N PRO A 61 -18.43 -13.17 28.74
CA PRO A 61 -19.34 -13.54 27.65
C PRO A 61 -20.46 -12.52 27.38
N SER A 62 -20.85 -11.73 28.37
CA SER A 62 -21.91 -10.72 28.26
C SER A 62 -21.42 -9.33 27.86
N GLU A 63 -20.13 -9.09 27.91
CA GLU A 63 -19.54 -7.84 27.44
C GLU A 63 -19.44 -7.83 25.91
N THR A 64 -19.63 -6.67 25.30
CA THR A 64 -19.44 -6.50 23.86
C THR A 64 -17.96 -6.27 23.52
N LEU A 65 -17.54 -6.57 22.31
CA LEU A 65 -16.22 -6.17 21.83
C LEU A 65 -16.04 -4.65 21.89
N ALA A 66 -17.13 -3.90 21.70
CA ALA A 66 -17.17 -2.46 21.87
C ALA A 66 -16.76 -2.00 23.27
N ASP A 67 -17.16 -2.75 24.34
CA ASP A 67 -16.75 -2.43 25.71
C ASP A 67 -15.23 -2.60 25.89
N GLY A 68 -14.64 -3.61 25.25
CA GLY A 68 -13.21 -3.81 25.23
C GLY A 68 -12.46 -2.69 24.50
N LEU A 69 -12.99 -2.22 23.38
CA LEU A 69 -12.41 -1.10 22.61
C LEU A 69 -12.50 0.21 23.42
N ARG A 70 -13.64 0.49 24.06
CA ARG A 70 -13.79 1.65 24.95
C ARG A 70 -12.84 1.59 26.15
N ALA A 71 -12.67 0.41 26.75
CA ALA A 71 -11.71 0.22 27.82
C ALA A 71 -10.26 0.39 27.39
N ALA A 72 -9.96 0.22 26.09
CA ALA A 72 -8.66 0.48 25.46
C ALA A 72 -8.47 1.96 25.05
N GLY A 73 -9.43 2.85 25.37
CA GLY A 73 -9.35 4.28 25.06
C GLY A 73 -9.89 4.69 23.69
N LEU A 74 -10.58 3.78 22.98
CA LEU A 74 -11.26 4.12 21.73
C LEU A 74 -12.66 4.65 22.04
N SER A 75 -12.94 5.90 21.64
CA SER A 75 -14.27 6.50 21.66
C SER A 75 -14.95 6.41 20.31
N GLU A 76 -16.29 6.37 20.32
CA GLU A 76 -17.06 6.63 19.09
C GLU A 76 -16.85 8.09 18.72
N SER A 77 -16.25 8.33 17.55
CA SER A 77 -15.86 9.67 17.13
C SER A 77 -16.18 9.90 15.65
N ASP A 78 -16.31 11.15 15.29
CA ASP A 78 -16.52 11.66 13.95
C ASP A 78 -15.35 12.61 13.65
N VAL A 79 -14.27 12.08 13.10
CA VAL A 79 -13.00 12.77 12.95
C VAL A 79 -12.81 13.21 11.50
N LEU A 80 -12.44 14.47 11.28
CA LEU A 80 -11.98 14.97 9.99
C LEU A 80 -10.46 14.75 9.89
N ARG A 81 -10.04 14.14 8.80
CA ARG A 81 -8.63 13.92 8.49
C ARG A 81 -8.27 14.56 7.17
N PHE A 82 -7.21 15.34 7.17
CA PHE A 82 -6.52 15.78 5.96
C PHE A 82 -5.16 15.10 5.88
N ASP A 83 -4.85 14.51 4.74
CA ASP A 83 -3.61 13.80 4.48
C ASP A 83 -3.01 14.27 3.16
N THR A 84 -1.73 14.60 3.16
CA THR A 84 -0.97 14.93 1.95
C THR A 84 0.32 14.13 1.89
N ARG A 85 0.60 13.54 0.73
CA ARG A 85 1.83 12.81 0.45
C ARG A 85 2.51 13.43 -0.77
N GLN A 86 3.78 13.76 -0.61
CA GLN A 86 4.63 14.36 -1.63
C GLN A 86 5.79 13.40 -1.89
N GLU A 87 6.00 13.02 -3.14
CA GLU A 87 7.14 12.19 -3.56
C GLU A 87 7.89 12.87 -4.69
N LEU A 88 9.18 13.06 -4.51
CA LEU A 88 10.11 13.47 -5.56
C LEU A 88 10.95 12.26 -5.94
N ALA A 89 10.95 11.89 -7.21
CA ALA A 89 11.68 10.75 -7.74
C ALA A 89 12.44 11.13 -9.01
N SER A 90 13.64 10.58 -9.16
CA SER A 90 14.46 10.77 -10.35
C SER A 90 14.75 9.42 -11.00
N THR A 91 14.36 9.23 -12.27
CA THR A 91 14.60 7.98 -12.99
C THR A 91 15.91 8.09 -13.78
N LEU A 92 16.91 7.31 -13.35
CA LEU A 92 18.20 7.19 -14.00
C LEU A 92 18.27 5.87 -14.78
N ASP A 93 18.53 5.97 -16.06
CA ASP A 93 18.65 4.80 -16.94
C ASP A 93 20.14 4.43 -17.16
N PHE A 94 20.53 3.25 -16.68
CA PHE A 94 21.86 2.70 -16.83
C PHE A 94 21.77 1.47 -17.73
N TYR A 95 21.74 1.60 -19.00
CA TYR A 95 21.72 0.53 -20.00
C TYR A 95 21.22 -0.89 -19.57
N TRP A 96 21.68 -1.41 -18.42
CA TRP A 96 21.35 -2.72 -17.85
C TRP A 96 20.19 -2.68 -16.86
N PHE A 97 19.98 -1.57 -16.18
CA PHE A 97 18.96 -1.40 -15.17
C PHE A 97 18.56 0.06 -15.04
N LYS A 98 17.41 0.29 -14.44
CA LYS A 98 16.95 1.61 -14.03
C LYS A 98 17.10 1.73 -12.52
N ALA A 99 17.58 2.89 -12.07
CA ALA A 99 17.61 3.27 -10.68
C ALA A 99 16.74 4.51 -10.48
N THR A 100 15.82 4.45 -9.54
CA THR A 100 14.90 5.56 -9.23
C THR A 100 15.06 5.92 -7.76
N PRO A 101 16.05 6.78 -7.40
CA PRO A 101 16.08 7.40 -6.09
C PRO A 101 14.83 8.24 -5.86
N PHE A 102 14.33 8.21 -4.64
CA PHE A 102 13.13 8.95 -4.25
C PHE A 102 13.21 9.47 -2.81
N VAL A 103 12.48 10.54 -2.56
CA VAL A 103 12.19 11.05 -1.22
C VAL A 103 10.68 11.25 -1.08
N VAL A 104 10.16 10.93 0.08
CA VAL A 104 8.73 11.07 0.41
C VAL A 104 8.61 11.90 1.67
N GLY A 105 7.70 12.87 1.65
CA GLY A 105 7.18 13.55 2.82
C GLY A 105 5.67 13.38 2.87
N ARG A 106 5.13 13.11 4.05
CA ARG A 106 3.69 12.98 4.26
C ARG A 106 3.30 13.68 5.55
N ALA A 107 2.24 14.47 5.49
CA ALA A 107 1.63 15.13 6.64
C ALA A 107 0.17 14.69 6.75
N THR A 108 -0.20 14.25 7.93
CA THR A 108 -1.58 13.87 8.27
C THR A 108 -2.02 14.73 9.45
N VAL A 109 -3.18 15.38 9.32
CA VAL A 109 -3.74 16.26 10.36
C VAL A 109 -5.16 15.78 10.67
N TYR A 110 -5.50 15.75 11.93
CA TYR A 110 -6.81 15.40 12.47
C TYR A 110 -7.40 16.62 13.19
N ASP A 111 -8.70 16.77 13.18
CA ASP A 111 -9.40 17.85 13.87
C ASP A 111 -9.61 17.56 15.38
N GLU A 112 -9.40 16.32 15.80
CA GLU A 112 -9.45 15.90 17.20
C GLU A 112 -8.18 15.16 17.59
N GLY A 113 -7.71 15.34 18.85
CA GLY A 113 -6.60 14.59 19.43
C GLY A 113 -7.05 13.20 19.90
N PHE A 114 -6.04 12.34 20.13
CA PHE A 114 -6.25 10.96 20.55
C PHE A 114 -5.76 10.71 21.99
N GLU A 115 -5.95 11.70 22.89
CA GLU A 115 -5.45 11.65 24.26
C GLU A 115 -5.97 10.40 25.00
N ASP A 116 -7.23 10.05 24.83
CA ASP A 116 -7.86 8.87 25.44
C ASP A 116 -7.24 7.55 24.97
N PHE A 117 -6.70 7.52 23.74
CA PHE A 117 -6.10 6.34 23.12
C PHE A 117 -4.59 6.24 23.41
N SER A 118 -3.85 7.31 23.20
CA SER A 118 -2.38 7.33 23.28
C SER A 118 -1.83 8.02 24.52
N GLY A 119 -2.67 8.71 25.28
CA GLY A 119 -2.27 9.60 26.38
C GLY A 119 -1.57 10.88 25.91
N LYS A 120 -1.67 11.19 24.62
CA LYS A 120 -1.12 12.38 23.98
C LYS A 120 -2.19 13.06 23.12
N ASP A 121 -2.25 14.37 23.17
CA ASP A 121 -3.15 15.19 22.36
C ASP A 121 -2.50 15.57 21.01
N ASP A 122 -1.91 14.59 20.34
CA ASP A 122 -1.27 14.80 19.05
C ASP A 122 -2.31 14.74 17.93
N THR A 123 -2.48 15.84 17.21
CA THR A 123 -3.37 15.98 16.05
C THR A 123 -2.64 15.93 14.73
N GLU A 124 -1.29 15.88 14.75
CA GLU A 124 -0.46 15.96 13.55
C GLU A 124 0.56 14.83 13.51
N ARG A 125 0.72 14.23 12.34
CA ARG A 125 1.78 13.26 12.08
C ARG A 125 2.57 13.64 10.84
N PHE A 126 3.90 13.63 10.96
CA PHE A 126 4.81 13.73 9.84
C PHE A 126 5.51 12.39 9.64
N PHE A 127 5.41 11.87 8.40
CA PHE A 127 6.12 10.68 7.95
C PHE A 127 7.06 11.09 6.81
N TYR A 128 8.25 10.51 6.81
CA TYR A 128 9.24 10.71 5.74
C TYR A 128 9.87 9.39 5.35
N ALA A 129 10.27 9.28 4.09
CA ALA A 129 11.04 8.15 3.60
C ALA A 129 12.00 8.60 2.52
N ALA A 130 13.14 7.91 2.42
CA ALA A 130 14.09 8.09 1.35
C ALA A 130 14.69 6.76 0.94
N GLY A 131 14.87 6.54 -0.35
CA GLY A 131 15.36 5.27 -0.85
C GLY A 131 15.61 5.24 -2.35
N THR A 132 15.80 4.03 -2.87
CA THR A 132 15.99 3.80 -4.30
C THR A 132 15.25 2.55 -4.73
N ARG A 133 14.58 2.63 -5.86
CA ARG A 133 14.00 1.49 -6.58
C ARG A 133 14.91 1.12 -7.74
N PHE A 134 15.24 -0.14 -7.85
CA PHE A 134 15.99 -0.71 -8.97
C PHE A 134 15.10 -1.64 -9.75
N SER A 135 15.18 -1.59 -11.07
CA SER A 135 14.47 -2.51 -11.96
C SER A 135 15.28 -2.80 -13.22
N THR A 136 15.10 -3.99 -13.75
CA THR A 136 15.63 -4.37 -15.06
C THR A 136 14.63 -5.25 -15.78
N GLN A 137 14.77 -5.38 -17.10
CA GLN A 137 13.90 -6.22 -17.90
C GLN A 137 14.77 -7.16 -18.77
N ILE A 138 14.51 -8.44 -18.65
CA ILE A 138 15.12 -9.50 -19.45
C ILE A 138 14.04 -10.10 -20.31
N THR A 139 14.26 -10.12 -21.63
CA THR A 139 13.27 -10.67 -22.57
C THR A 139 13.92 -11.79 -23.40
N ARG A 140 13.21 -12.91 -23.53
CA ARG A 140 13.57 -14.00 -24.43
C ARG A 140 12.38 -14.38 -25.29
N VAL A 141 12.64 -14.59 -26.58
CA VAL A 141 11.61 -15.05 -27.54
C VAL A 141 11.96 -16.48 -27.96
N TYR A 142 10.96 -17.32 -27.97
CA TYR A 142 10.99 -18.72 -28.44
C TYR A 142 10.09 -18.78 -29.68
N ASP A 143 10.72 -18.67 -30.85
CA ASP A 143 9.99 -18.56 -32.12
C ASP A 143 9.28 -19.86 -32.50
N ASP A 144 9.87 -21.01 -32.11
CA ASP A 144 9.37 -22.36 -32.43
C ASP A 144 8.38 -22.92 -31.40
N ALA A 145 8.01 -22.11 -30.38
CA ALA A 145 7.07 -22.56 -29.34
C ALA A 145 5.64 -22.58 -29.89
N GLU A 146 5.12 -23.78 -30.13
CA GLU A 146 3.74 -24.00 -30.58
C GLU A 146 3.05 -25.07 -29.75
N SER A 147 1.80 -24.85 -29.39
CA SER A 147 0.92 -25.82 -28.74
C SER A 147 -0.53 -25.50 -29.04
N ALA A 148 -1.16 -26.40 -29.80
CA ALA A 148 -2.61 -26.29 -30.08
C ALA A 148 -3.46 -26.51 -28.81
N PHE A 149 -2.99 -27.33 -27.87
CA PHE A 149 -3.69 -27.59 -26.61
C PHE A 149 -3.74 -26.36 -25.70
N PHE A 150 -2.63 -25.63 -25.60
CA PHE A 150 -2.53 -24.42 -24.76
C PHE A 150 -2.80 -23.13 -25.55
N ASP A 151 -3.15 -23.23 -26.83
CA ASP A 151 -3.33 -22.07 -27.71
C ASP A 151 -2.11 -21.12 -27.68
N VAL A 152 -0.92 -21.72 -27.76
CA VAL A 152 0.35 -21.02 -27.79
C VAL A 152 0.90 -21.03 -29.21
N HIS A 153 1.25 -19.85 -29.70
CA HIS A 153 1.94 -19.67 -30.95
C HIS A 153 3.01 -18.61 -30.76
N ARG A 154 4.29 -19.00 -30.84
CA ARG A 154 5.44 -18.16 -30.52
C ARG A 154 5.38 -17.60 -29.10
N LEU A 155 6.33 -17.90 -28.24
CA LEU A 155 6.33 -17.50 -26.85
C LEU A 155 7.37 -16.40 -26.59
N ARG A 156 6.96 -15.32 -25.92
CA ARG A 156 7.86 -14.29 -25.41
C ARG A 156 7.81 -14.32 -23.89
N HIS A 157 8.97 -14.57 -23.27
CA HIS A 157 9.13 -14.52 -21.82
C HIS A 157 9.78 -13.22 -21.43
N ILE A 158 9.10 -12.45 -20.59
CA ILE A 158 9.57 -11.20 -20.01
C ILE A 158 9.75 -11.44 -18.51
N ILE A 159 10.93 -11.12 -17.98
CA ILE A 159 11.27 -11.24 -16.58
C ILE A 159 11.71 -9.85 -16.10
N GLU A 160 11.06 -9.33 -15.05
CA GLU A 160 11.31 -8.02 -14.49
C GLU A 160 11.64 -8.13 -12.99
N PRO A 161 12.90 -8.44 -12.65
CA PRO A 161 13.35 -8.35 -11.27
C PRO A 161 13.36 -6.89 -10.81
N ASN A 162 12.93 -6.68 -9.57
CA ASN A 162 12.91 -5.37 -8.94
C ASN A 162 13.44 -5.45 -7.49
N LEU A 163 14.02 -4.37 -7.03
CA LEU A 163 14.54 -4.21 -5.68
C LEU A 163 14.25 -2.80 -5.20
N THR A 164 13.64 -2.68 -4.03
CA THR A 164 13.44 -1.39 -3.38
C THR A 164 14.12 -1.40 -2.03
N VAL A 165 14.96 -0.41 -1.78
CA VAL A 165 15.63 -0.20 -0.50
C VAL A 165 15.29 1.20 -0.02
N TYR A 166 14.76 1.32 1.19
CA TYR A 166 14.46 2.64 1.76
C TYR A 166 14.52 2.64 3.28
N TYR A 167 14.67 3.82 3.83
CA TYR A 167 14.48 4.10 5.24
C TYR A 167 13.27 5.02 5.42
N ALA A 168 12.48 4.77 6.45
CA ALA A 168 11.32 5.58 6.78
C ALA A 168 11.29 5.91 8.28
N GLY A 169 10.79 7.10 8.60
CA GLY A 169 10.57 7.55 9.97
C GLY A 169 9.24 8.30 10.11
N SER A 170 8.76 8.40 11.33
CA SER A 170 7.52 9.12 11.66
C SER A 170 7.66 9.83 13.01
N THR A 171 6.96 10.94 13.18
CA THR A 171 6.89 11.67 14.47
C THR A 171 6.02 10.93 15.49
N LEU A 172 5.03 10.17 15.04
CA LEU A 172 4.19 9.32 15.86
C LEU A 172 4.38 7.86 15.48
N ASN A 173 4.41 6.99 16.47
CA ASN A 173 4.46 5.54 16.25
C ASN A 173 3.09 5.02 15.78
N GLN A 174 3.08 3.85 15.16
CA GLN A 174 1.84 3.19 14.70
C GLN A 174 0.83 2.93 15.83
N THR A 175 1.31 2.74 17.05
CA THR A 175 0.48 2.44 18.23
C THR A 175 -0.10 3.69 18.91
N GLU A 176 0.29 4.88 18.48
CA GLU A 176 -0.16 6.15 19.05
C GLU A 176 -1.39 6.73 18.33
N LEU A 177 -1.82 6.11 17.22
CA LEU A 177 -3.00 6.51 16.46
C LEU A 177 -3.95 5.33 16.29
N PRO A 178 -5.26 5.52 16.42
CA PRO A 178 -6.24 4.52 16.01
C PRO A 178 -6.17 4.33 14.50
N VAL A 179 -6.25 3.07 14.04
CA VAL A 179 -6.16 2.74 12.62
C VAL A 179 -7.53 2.85 11.99
N TYR A 180 -7.76 3.89 11.23
CA TYR A 180 -8.96 4.07 10.39
C TYR A 180 -8.73 3.55 8.95
N ASP A 181 -7.50 3.67 8.45
CA ASP A 181 -7.10 3.24 7.10
C ASP A 181 -5.64 2.78 7.17
N GLU A 182 -5.39 1.49 6.93
CA GLU A 182 -4.04 0.92 6.99
C GLU A 182 -3.02 1.68 6.10
N ARG A 183 -3.47 2.25 4.99
CA ARG A 183 -2.60 3.01 4.09
C ARG A 183 -2.19 4.36 4.65
N VAL A 184 -2.87 4.84 5.65
CA VAL A 184 -2.59 6.12 6.30
C VAL A 184 -1.95 5.90 7.66
N GLU A 185 -2.59 5.19 8.56
CA GLU A 185 -2.15 5.07 9.96
C GLU A 185 -1.09 3.99 10.16
N SER A 186 -1.14 2.86 9.44
CA SER A 186 -0.23 1.71 9.63
C SER A 186 1.07 1.80 8.81
N LEU A 187 1.73 2.96 8.81
CA LEU A 187 2.98 3.14 8.07
C LEU A 187 4.17 2.60 8.86
N ALA A 188 4.83 1.59 8.32
CA ALA A 188 6.03 1.02 8.91
C ALA A 188 7.21 2.00 8.87
N THR A 189 7.96 2.06 9.97
CA THR A 189 9.20 2.85 10.10
C THR A 189 10.41 1.94 10.21
N GLY A 190 11.58 2.46 9.86
CA GLY A 190 12.84 1.72 9.86
C GLY A 190 13.40 1.46 8.47
N SER A 191 14.37 0.56 8.38
CA SER A 191 14.97 0.15 7.12
C SER A 191 14.18 -0.98 6.49
N VAL A 192 13.84 -0.83 5.23
CA VAL A 192 13.07 -1.80 4.46
C VAL A 192 13.80 -2.18 3.19
N VAL A 193 13.84 -3.48 2.93
CA VAL A 193 14.32 -4.06 1.67
C VAL A 193 13.19 -4.92 1.13
N LYS A 194 12.76 -4.63 -0.10
CA LYS A 194 11.76 -5.41 -0.82
C LYS A 194 12.39 -5.91 -2.11
N ALA A 195 12.34 -7.20 -2.34
CA ALA A 195 12.78 -7.81 -3.59
C ALA A 195 11.58 -8.49 -4.27
N GLY A 196 11.43 -8.25 -5.56
CA GLY A 196 10.34 -8.81 -6.35
C GLY A 196 10.79 -9.28 -7.71
N ILE A 197 9.98 -10.13 -8.31
CA ILE A 197 10.13 -10.60 -9.67
C ILE A 197 8.76 -10.71 -10.33
N ASN A 198 8.58 -9.99 -11.43
CA ASN A 198 7.39 -10.10 -12.27
C ASN A 198 7.78 -10.89 -13.52
N GLN A 199 6.96 -11.86 -13.88
CA GLN A 199 7.17 -12.66 -15.08
C GLN A 199 5.92 -12.66 -15.93
N THR A 200 6.08 -12.37 -17.21
CA THR A 200 5.00 -12.40 -18.18
C THR A 200 5.37 -13.29 -19.36
N LEU A 201 4.54 -14.28 -19.61
CA LEU A 201 4.60 -15.08 -20.82
C LEU A 201 3.55 -14.57 -21.80
N GLN A 202 4.01 -14.09 -22.96
CA GLN A 202 3.15 -13.62 -24.04
C GLN A 202 3.13 -14.62 -25.17
N THR A 203 1.99 -14.81 -25.79
CA THR A 203 1.83 -15.58 -27.03
C THR A 203 1.17 -14.74 -28.12
N GLN A 204 1.23 -15.21 -29.35
CA GLN A 204 0.55 -14.57 -30.48
C GLN A 204 -0.77 -15.26 -30.76
N ARG A 205 -1.83 -14.47 -30.95
CA ARG A 205 -3.17 -14.93 -31.34
C ARG A 205 -3.71 -14.16 -32.52
N GLY A 206 -4.57 -14.79 -33.32
CA GLY A 206 -5.30 -14.12 -34.40
C GLY A 206 -5.09 -14.70 -35.80
N GLY A 207 -3.98 -15.38 -36.08
CA GLY A 207 -3.67 -15.97 -37.39
C GLY A 207 -2.98 -15.03 -38.40
N PRO A 208 -2.62 -15.51 -39.59
CA PRO A 208 -1.85 -14.77 -40.58
C PRO A 208 -2.42 -13.39 -40.91
N GLY A 209 -1.59 -12.36 -40.83
CA GLY A 209 -1.95 -10.96 -41.08
C GLY A 209 -2.76 -10.28 -39.95
N ARG A 210 -3.09 -10.98 -38.86
CA ARG A 210 -3.86 -10.45 -37.70
C ARG A 210 -3.23 -10.83 -36.37
N TRP A 211 -1.95 -11.20 -36.35
CA TRP A 211 -1.25 -11.57 -35.11
C TRP A 211 -1.21 -10.41 -34.14
N ARG A 212 -1.58 -10.71 -32.90
CA ARG A 212 -1.47 -9.79 -31.75
C ARG A 212 -0.83 -10.51 -30.58
N ASN A 213 0.03 -9.82 -29.86
CA ASN A 213 0.56 -10.34 -28.60
C ASN A 213 -0.51 -10.25 -27.51
N VAL A 214 -0.66 -11.31 -26.76
CA VAL A 214 -1.55 -11.40 -25.61
C VAL A 214 -0.78 -12.02 -24.45
N ASP A 215 -1.01 -11.55 -23.26
CA ASP A 215 -0.48 -12.16 -22.05
C ASP A 215 -1.18 -13.50 -21.83
N TRP A 216 -0.37 -14.54 -21.80
CA TRP A 216 -0.86 -15.91 -21.61
C TRP A 216 -0.80 -16.33 -20.15
N LEU A 217 0.29 -15.96 -19.46
CA LEU A 217 0.50 -16.20 -18.04
C LEU A 217 1.28 -15.03 -17.42
N THR A 218 0.86 -14.57 -16.26
CA THR A 218 1.62 -13.64 -15.43
C THR A 218 1.87 -14.27 -14.06
N PHE A 219 3.05 -14.03 -13.51
CA PHE A 219 3.44 -14.47 -12.19
C PHE A 219 4.21 -13.34 -11.50
N ASP A 220 3.76 -12.98 -10.30
CA ASP A 220 4.39 -11.95 -9.48
C ASP A 220 4.72 -12.54 -8.11
N ALA A 221 5.93 -12.27 -7.63
CA ALA A 221 6.38 -12.63 -6.29
C ALA A 221 7.14 -11.46 -5.67
N GLU A 222 6.87 -11.18 -4.41
CA GLU A 222 7.55 -10.14 -3.62
C GLU A 222 7.84 -10.66 -2.21
N VAL A 223 9.00 -10.28 -1.65
CA VAL A 223 9.45 -10.56 -0.30
C VAL A 223 10.06 -9.32 0.34
#